data_f54961bc44073d93a8b42b56fb77b52a
#
_entry.id   f54961bc44073d93a8b42b56fb77b52a
#
_cell.length_a   1.000
_cell.length_b   1.000
_cell.length_c   1.000
_cell.angle_alpha   90.00
_cell.angle_beta   90.00
_cell.angle_gamma   90.00
#
_symmetry.space_group_name_H-M   'P 1'
#
loop_
_entity.id
_entity.type
_entity.pdbx_description
1 polymer ?
#
loop_
_entity_poly.entity_id
_entity_poly.type
_entity_poly.pdbx_seq_one_letter_code
_entity_poly.pdbx_strand_id
1 'polypeptide(L)'
;MRGYRKILIAVNGSKDVLSQGLRLAHDEKCWVTVVKVLPPNEGDLNLVGIKNIADVLNSGLDKENAEINSIAETEGALIKTRFEEGDVHKKIIEVAEEERCDVIIMGAQKKRNLLSRLFGDNVVEKVINQAPCPVFVVGA
;
A
#
# COMPACT_ATOMS: atom_id res chain seq x y z
N MET A 1 -6.64 -16.71 8.18
CA MET A 1 -6.65 -15.46 8.94
C MET A 1 -7.88 -15.33 9.81
N ARG A 2 -8.17 -16.40 10.48
CA ARG A 2 -9.34 -16.40 11.33
C ARG A 2 -9.19 -15.36 12.43
N GLY A 3 -10.20 -14.58 12.66
CA GLY A 3 -10.14 -13.55 13.68
C GLY A 3 -9.75 -12.19 13.19
N TYR A 4 -9.23 -12.09 11.98
CA TYR A 4 -8.86 -10.79 11.42
C TYR A 4 -10.03 -10.29 10.59
N ARG A 5 -10.57 -9.16 10.94
CA ARG A 5 -11.71 -8.60 10.25
C ARG A 5 -11.38 -7.39 9.39
N LYS A 6 -10.39 -6.62 9.79
CA LYS A 6 -10.00 -5.44 9.04
C LYS A 6 -8.54 -5.56 8.64
N ILE A 7 -8.32 -5.62 7.36
CA ILE A 7 -6.99 -5.87 6.82
C ILE A 7 -6.52 -4.65 6.04
N LEU A 8 -5.29 -4.26 6.30
CA LEU A 8 -4.66 -3.20 5.52
C LEU A 8 -3.63 -3.83 4.62
N ILE A 9 -3.72 -3.55 3.33
CA ILE A 9 -2.71 -3.99 2.37
C ILE A 9 -1.97 -2.76 1.91
N ALA A 10 -0.68 -2.70 2.18
CA ALA A 10 0.16 -1.59 1.75
C ALA A 10 0.83 -1.98 0.44
N VAL A 11 0.47 -1.28 -0.62
CA VAL A 11 1.00 -1.60 -1.94
C VAL A 11 2.13 -0.65 -2.31
N ASN A 12 3.08 -1.18 -3.03
CA ASN A 12 4.25 -0.40 -3.45
C ASN A 12 4.52 -0.56 -4.93
N GLY A 13 3.48 -0.88 -5.68
CA GLY A 13 3.63 -1.10 -7.11
C GLY A 13 3.67 -2.55 -7.51
N SER A 14 3.77 -3.46 -6.55
CA SER A 14 3.76 -4.88 -6.84
C SER A 14 2.33 -5.40 -6.86
N LYS A 15 1.93 -5.91 -8.00
CA LYS A 15 0.59 -6.48 -8.11
C LYS A 15 0.49 -7.78 -7.34
N ASP A 16 1.60 -8.47 -7.18
CA ASP A 16 1.59 -9.74 -6.47
C ASP A 16 1.23 -9.59 -5.00
N VAL A 17 1.70 -8.52 -4.38
CA VAL A 17 1.39 -8.29 -2.98
C VAL A 17 -0.11 -8.09 -2.80
N LEU A 18 -0.69 -7.29 -3.69
CA LEU A 18 -2.13 -7.04 -3.62
C LEU A 18 -2.92 -8.31 -3.85
N SER A 19 -2.57 -9.07 -4.89
CA SER A 19 -3.28 -10.30 -5.19
C SER A 19 -3.19 -11.30 -4.05
N GLN A 20 -2.01 -11.49 -3.50
CA GLN A 20 -1.83 -12.43 -2.40
C GLN A 20 -2.55 -11.97 -1.15
N GLY A 21 -2.50 -10.66 -0.89
CA GLY A 21 -3.21 -10.13 0.27
C GLY A 21 -4.71 -10.31 0.15
N LEU A 22 -5.24 -10.09 -1.04
CA LEU A 22 -6.68 -10.25 -1.24
C LEU A 22 -7.10 -11.71 -1.14
N ARG A 23 -6.25 -12.63 -1.59
CA ARG A 23 -6.56 -14.05 -1.42
C ARG A 23 -6.61 -14.45 0.04
N LEU A 24 -5.68 -13.91 0.82
CA LEU A 24 -5.70 -14.19 2.25
C LEU A 24 -6.98 -13.66 2.90
N ALA A 25 -7.47 -12.53 2.43
CA ALA A 25 -8.66 -11.92 2.99
C ALA A 25 -9.95 -12.56 2.50
N HIS A 26 -9.91 -13.16 1.35
CA HIS A 26 -11.13 -13.63 0.67
C HIS A 26 -11.94 -14.61 1.49
N ASP A 27 -11.27 -15.57 2.09
CA ASP A 27 -11.96 -16.64 2.80
C ASP A 27 -12.61 -16.20 4.11
N GLU A 28 -12.24 -15.03 4.61
CA GLU A 28 -12.71 -14.60 5.94
C GLU A 28 -13.71 -13.46 5.88
N LYS A 29 -14.11 -13.04 4.71
CA LYS A 29 -15.05 -11.93 4.54
C LYS A 29 -14.59 -10.70 5.30
N CYS A 30 -13.35 -10.34 5.09
CA CYS A 30 -12.76 -9.22 5.79
C CYS A 30 -13.02 -7.90 5.08
N TRP A 31 -12.94 -6.83 5.85
CA TRP A 31 -12.92 -5.49 5.28
C TRP A 31 -11.48 -5.21 4.88
N VAL A 32 -11.28 -4.78 3.67
CA VAL A 32 -9.91 -4.55 3.17
C VAL A 32 -9.73 -3.10 2.79
N THR A 33 -8.69 -2.49 3.34
CA THR A 33 -8.25 -1.17 2.93
C THR A 33 -6.93 -1.34 2.22
N VAL A 34 -6.82 -0.78 1.04
CA VAL A 34 -5.56 -0.79 0.28
C VAL A 34 -4.99 0.61 0.35
N VAL A 35 -3.76 0.74 0.82
CA VAL A 35 -3.13 2.04 0.91
C VAL A 35 -1.90 2.10 0.01
N LYS A 36 -1.80 3.18 -0.72
CA LYS A 36 -0.61 3.51 -1.50
C LYS A 36 -0.08 4.80 -0.93
N VAL A 37 1.14 4.77 -0.43
CA VAL A 37 1.77 5.96 0.12
C VAL A 37 2.75 6.52 -0.90
N LEU A 38 2.58 7.79 -1.20
CA LEU A 38 3.49 8.49 -2.09
C LEU A 38 4.49 9.24 -1.23
N PRO A 39 5.78 9.01 -1.44
CA PRO A 39 6.77 9.75 -0.66
C PRO A 39 6.62 11.24 -0.91
N PRO A 40 7.08 12.07 0.01
CA PRO A 40 7.00 13.50 -0.20
C PRO A 40 7.74 13.87 -1.48
N ASN A 41 7.18 14.83 -2.18
CA ASN A 41 7.82 15.30 -3.38
C ASN A 41 9.16 15.94 -3.05
N GLU A 42 10.18 15.43 -3.64
CA GLU A 42 11.53 15.91 -3.35
C GLU A 42 11.96 17.08 -4.19
N GLY A 43 11.05 17.69 -4.85
CA GLY A 43 11.42 18.88 -5.59
C GLY A 43 11.74 18.68 -7.04
N ASP A 44 11.86 17.47 -7.49
CA ASP A 44 12.11 17.23 -8.89
C ASP A 44 11.02 17.81 -9.77
N LEU A 45 9.83 17.75 -9.29
CA LEU A 45 8.71 18.29 -10.04
C LEU A 45 8.77 19.80 -10.11
N ASN A 46 9.42 20.41 -9.14
CA ASN A 46 9.56 21.85 -9.14
C ASN A 46 10.51 22.32 -10.23
N LEU A 47 11.45 21.49 -10.60
CA LEU A 47 12.42 21.85 -11.61
C LEU A 47 11.81 21.98 -12.98
N VAL A 48 10.71 21.34 -13.19
CA VAL A 48 10.08 21.32 -14.48
C VAL A 48 9.12 22.48 -14.66
N GLY A 49 8.84 23.20 -13.60
CA GLY A 49 7.93 24.33 -13.67
C GLY A 49 6.55 23.90 -14.09
N ILE A 50 6.15 22.73 -13.71
CA ILE A 50 4.88 22.20 -14.10
C ILE A 50 3.78 22.85 -13.32
N LYS A 51 2.88 23.47 -14.04
CA LYS A 51 1.73 24.05 -13.38
C LYS A 51 0.75 22.99 -13.01
N ASN A 52 0.81 21.88 -13.70
CA ASN A 52 -0.18 20.84 -13.53
C ASN A 52 0.34 19.62 -12.81
N ILE A 53 1.15 19.86 -11.79
CA ILE A 53 1.66 18.73 -11.00
C ILE A 53 0.49 17.91 -10.45
N ALA A 54 -0.53 18.60 -9.96
CA ALA A 54 -1.69 17.89 -9.44
C ALA A 54 -2.36 17.05 -10.51
N ASP A 55 -2.43 17.58 -11.73
CA ASP A 55 -3.03 16.83 -12.82
C ASP A 55 -2.23 15.60 -13.18
N VAL A 56 -0.91 15.73 -13.18
CA VAL A 56 -0.04 14.61 -13.47
C VAL A 56 -0.17 13.54 -12.40
N LEU A 57 -0.17 13.97 -11.14
CA LEU A 57 -0.31 13.03 -10.05
C LEU A 57 -1.68 12.38 -10.05
N ASN A 58 -2.72 13.18 -10.29
CA ASN A 58 -4.06 12.63 -10.34
C ASN A 58 -4.23 11.62 -11.46
N SER A 59 -3.64 11.92 -12.61
CA SER A 59 -3.71 11.00 -13.73
C SER A 59 -3.04 9.68 -13.40
N GLY A 60 -1.88 9.74 -12.74
CA GLY A 60 -1.18 8.54 -12.31
C GLY A 60 -1.96 7.77 -11.26
N LEU A 61 -2.57 8.49 -10.33
CA LEU A 61 -3.35 7.85 -9.29
C LEU A 61 -4.62 7.24 -9.85
N ASP A 62 -5.24 7.88 -10.84
CA ASP A 62 -6.42 7.32 -11.46
C ASP A 62 -6.10 6.00 -12.13
N LYS A 63 -4.97 5.93 -12.81
CA LYS A 63 -4.55 4.73 -13.46
C LYS A 63 -4.26 3.64 -12.45
N GLU A 64 -3.55 3.98 -11.40
CA GLU A 64 -3.23 3.02 -10.37
C GLU A 64 -4.48 2.54 -9.65
N ASN A 65 -5.39 3.45 -9.38
CA ASN A 65 -6.65 3.09 -8.75
C ASN A 65 -7.44 2.11 -9.62
N ALA A 66 -7.44 2.34 -10.92
CA ALA A 66 -8.11 1.43 -11.84
C ALA A 66 -7.47 0.05 -11.82
N GLU A 67 -6.16 -0.01 -11.76
CA GLU A 67 -5.46 -1.28 -11.67
C GLU A 67 -5.78 -2.01 -10.37
N ILE A 68 -5.79 -1.30 -9.27
CA ILE A 68 -6.12 -1.87 -7.97
C ILE A 68 -7.55 -2.43 -8.00
N ASN A 69 -8.48 -1.67 -8.52
CA ASN A 69 -9.87 -2.10 -8.59
C ASN A 69 -10.03 -3.31 -9.50
N SER A 70 -9.27 -3.35 -10.59
CA SER A 70 -9.32 -4.48 -11.51
C SER A 70 -8.85 -5.76 -10.81
N ILE A 71 -7.77 -5.66 -10.04
CA ILE A 71 -7.27 -6.80 -9.32
C ILE A 71 -8.28 -7.24 -8.25
N ALA A 72 -8.88 -6.27 -7.57
CA ALA A 72 -9.89 -6.58 -6.55
C ALA A 72 -11.08 -7.30 -7.17
N GLU A 73 -11.51 -6.86 -8.33
CA GLU A 73 -12.61 -7.52 -9.02
C GLU A 73 -12.25 -8.95 -9.38
N THR A 74 -11.05 -9.15 -9.89
CA THR A 74 -10.59 -10.47 -10.25
C THR A 74 -10.58 -11.40 -9.05
N GLU A 75 -10.21 -10.88 -7.89
CA GLU A 75 -10.15 -11.68 -6.67
C GLU A 75 -11.50 -11.71 -5.93
N GLY A 76 -12.50 -11.05 -6.46
CA GLY A 76 -13.82 -11.06 -5.83
C GLY A 76 -13.88 -10.31 -4.52
N ALA A 77 -13.09 -9.27 -4.37
CA ALA A 77 -12.98 -8.53 -3.12
C ALA A 77 -13.56 -7.14 -3.23
N LEU A 78 -14.15 -6.69 -2.12
CA LEU A 78 -14.59 -5.31 -1.99
C LEU A 78 -13.54 -4.59 -1.16
N ILE A 79 -13.02 -3.51 -1.69
CA ILE A 79 -11.93 -2.80 -1.02
C ILE A 79 -12.22 -1.31 -0.90
N LYS A 80 -11.53 -0.70 0.04
CA LYS A 80 -11.47 0.75 0.17
C LYS A 80 -10.03 1.13 -0.16
N THR A 81 -9.84 2.08 -1.04
CA THR A 81 -8.50 2.49 -1.45
C THR A 81 -8.18 3.87 -0.90
N ARG A 82 -6.99 4.03 -0.36
CA ARG A 82 -6.51 5.31 0.14
C ARG A 82 -5.17 5.62 -0.50
N PHE A 83 -5.03 6.86 -0.95
CA PHE A 83 -3.74 7.36 -1.42
C PHE A 83 -3.31 8.43 -0.44
N GLU A 84 -2.14 8.21 0.15
CA GLU A 84 -1.60 9.13 1.16
C GLU A 84 -0.25 9.64 0.71
N GLU A 85 0.12 10.79 1.20
CA GLU A 85 1.43 11.35 0.88
C GLU A 85 2.19 11.60 2.17
N GLY A 86 3.46 11.26 2.19
CA GLY A 86 4.28 11.48 3.37
C GLY A 86 5.30 10.39 3.56
N ASP A 87 5.76 10.29 4.79
CA ASP A 87 6.72 9.26 5.16
C ASP A 87 6.02 7.91 5.11
N VAL A 88 6.57 6.99 4.32
CA VAL A 88 5.88 5.76 4.00
C VAL A 88 5.48 4.96 5.24
N HIS A 89 6.46 4.64 6.09
CA HIS A 89 6.13 3.78 7.24
C HIS A 89 5.17 4.49 8.21
N LYS A 90 5.35 5.78 8.40
CA LYS A 90 4.48 6.52 9.31
C LYS A 90 3.05 6.55 8.80
N LYS A 91 2.89 6.75 7.49
CA LYS A 91 1.56 6.79 6.92
C LYS A 91 0.87 5.43 6.94
N ILE A 92 1.62 4.37 6.72
CA ILE A 92 1.05 3.03 6.81
C ILE A 92 0.52 2.79 8.22
N ILE A 93 1.30 3.13 9.22
CA ILE A 93 0.90 2.95 10.61
C ILE A 93 -0.30 3.83 10.94
N GLU A 94 -0.27 5.07 10.49
CA GLU A 94 -1.37 6.00 10.73
C GLU A 94 -2.67 5.48 10.13
N VAL A 95 -2.64 4.98 8.89
CA VAL A 95 -3.82 4.45 8.25
C VAL A 95 -4.32 3.21 9.00
N ALA A 96 -3.40 2.35 9.41
CA ALA A 96 -3.78 1.17 10.17
C ALA A 96 -4.51 1.54 11.46
N GLU A 97 -4.05 2.59 12.12
CA GLU A 97 -4.70 3.07 13.34
C GLU A 97 -6.05 3.70 13.04
N GLU A 98 -6.10 4.54 12.03
CA GLU A 98 -7.35 5.23 11.67
C GLU A 98 -8.42 4.25 11.24
N GLU A 99 -8.05 3.25 10.48
CA GLU A 99 -8.99 2.26 9.99
C GLU A 99 -9.21 1.13 10.99
N ARG A 100 -8.47 1.15 12.09
CA ARG A 100 -8.54 0.13 13.12
C ARG A 100 -8.31 -1.27 12.56
N CYS A 101 -7.24 -1.39 11.81
CA CYS A 101 -6.92 -2.64 11.15
C CYS A 101 -6.36 -3.66 12.13
N ASP A 102 -6.68 -4.91 11.88
CA ASP A 102 -6.23 -6.02 12.74
C ASP A 102 -4.93 -6.62 12.25
N VAL A 103 -4.60 -6.40 11.00
CA VAL A 103 -3.35 -6.90 10.42
C VAL A 103 -2.95 -6.01 9.26
N ILE A 104 -1.65 -5.85 9.09
CA ILE A 104 -1.08 -5.14 7.96
C ILE A 104 -0.39 -6.17 7.08
N ILE A 105 -0.70 -6.15 5.79
CA ILE A 105 -0.04 -7.02 4.82
C ILE A 105 0.83 -6.13 3.94
N MET A 106 2.08 -6.49 3.80
CA MET A 106 2.98 -5.74 2.94
C MET A 106 4.00 -6.69 2.32
N GLY A 107 4.63 -6.25 1.26
CA GLY A 107 5.57 -7.08 0.54
C GLY A 107 6.98 -6.94 1.04
N ALA A 108 7.69 -8.06 1.06
CA ALA A 108 9.11 -8.03 1.34
C ALA A 108 9.81 -7.46 0.12
N GLN A 109 10.75 -6.57 0.36
CA GLN A 109 11.51 -6.00 -0.73
C GLN A 109 12.62 -6.94 -1.14
N LYS A 110 12.66 -7.27 -2.42
CA LYS A 110 13.75 -8.09 -2.91
C LYS A 110 14.91 -7.20 -3.21
N LYS A 111 16.01 -7.47 -2.53
CA LYS A 111 17.11 -6.70 -2.65
C LYS A 111 17.76 -6.76 -3.90
N ARG A 112 18.58 -6.32 -4.32
CA ARG A 112 19.38 -6.31 -5.44
C ARG A 112 18.85 -5.59 -6.59
N ASN A 113 17.66 -5.24 -6.65
CA ASN A 113 17.10 -4.49 -7.75
C ASN A 113 16.99 -3.05 -7.29
N LEU A 114 17.65 -2.16 -7.97
CA LEU A 114 17.62 -0.76 -7.59
C LEU A 114 16.24 -0.16 -7.66
N LEU A 115 15.40 -0.73 -8.50
CA LEU A 115 14.04 -0.23 -8.62
C LEU A 115 13.16 -0.65 -7.48
N SER A 116 13.61 -1.57 -6.67
CA SER A 116 12.78 -2.04 -5.58
C SER A 116 12.89 -1.18 -4.34
N ARG A 117 13.24 0.07 -4.51
CA ARG A 117 13.33 0.99 -3.38
C ARG A 117 12.03 1.67 -3.06
N LEU A 118 10.94 1.12 -3.55
CA LEU A 118 9.67 1.76 -3.36
C LEU A 118 9.29 1.92 -1.91
N PHE A 119 9.67 0.96 -1.07
CA PHE A 119 9.45 1.10 0.35
C PHE A 119 10.69 1.61 1.09
N GLY A 120 11.83 1.70 0.40
CA GLY A 120 13.07 2.07 1.07
C GLY A 120 13.65 0.90 1.84
N ASP A 121 14.83 1.09 2.38
CA ASP A 121 15.56 0.00 2.98
C ASP A 121 14.97 -0.55 4.26
N ASN A 122 14.35 0.29 5.05
CA ASN A 122 13.94 -0.11 6.37
C ASN A 122 12.45 0.04 6.63
N VAL A 123 11.66 0.22 5.59
CA VAL A 123 10.25 0.48 5.81
C VAL A 123 9.55 -0.70 6.47
N VAL A 124 9.82 -1.91 5.95
CA VAL A 124 9.17 -3.10 6.51
C VAL A 124 9.55 -3.25 7.99
N GLU A 125 10.84 -3.09 8.29
CA GLU A 125 11.30 -3.18 9.65
C GLU A 125 10.66 -2.15 10.55
N LYS A 126 10.57 -0.92 10.07
CA LYS A 126 9.97 0.15 10.86
C LYS A 126 8.49 -0.11 11.10
N VAL A 127 7.79 -0.63 10.10
CA VAL A 127 6.40 -0.97 10.27
C VAL A 127 6.25 -2.09 11.30
N ILE A 128 7.06 -3.12 11.18
CA ILE A 128 7.00 -4.23 12.13
C ILE A 128 7.21 -3.74 13.56
N ASN A 129 8.17 -2.84 13.75
CA ASN A 129 8.49 -2.37 15.08
C ASN A 129 7.46 -1.43 15.67
N GLN A 130 6.70 -0.73 14.86
CA GLN A 130 5.81 0.31 15.35
C GLN A 130 4.34 0.06 15.09
N ALA A 131 4.02 -1.02 14.43
CA ALA A 131 2.63 -1.27 14.03
C ALA A 131 1.75 -1.54 15.24
N PRO A 132 0.48 -1.10 15.18
CA PRO A 132 -0.46 -1.37 16.25
C PRO A 132 -1.04 -2.78 16.19
N CYS A 133 -0.64 -3.56 15.20
CA CYS A 133 -1.21 -4.88 14.96
C CYS A 133 -0.16 -5.75 14.28
N PRO A 134 -0.41 -7.05 14.16
CA PRO A 134 0.51 -7.94 13.46
C PRO A 134 0.76 -7.53 12.02
N VAL A 135 1.94 -7.81 11.54
CA VAL A 135 2.34 -7.51 10.17
C VAL A 135 2.63 -8.82 9.46
N PHE A 136 1.99 -9.00 8.33
CA PHE A 136 2.16 -10.19 7.53
C PHE A 136 2.98 -9.79 6.30
N VAL A 137 4.15 -10.35 6.17
CA VAL A 137 5.05 -9.98 5.08
C VAL A 137 4.98 -11.03 3.99
N VAL A 138 4.67 -10.58 2.79
CA VAL A 138 4.49 -11.47 1.64
C VAL A 138 5.72 -11.36 0.76
N GLY A 139 6.23 -12.51 0.34
CA GLY A 139 7.36 -12.52 -0.58
C GLY A 139 6.91 -12.07 -1.96
N ALA A 140 7.65 -11.17 -2.54
CA ALA A 140 7.30 -10.64 -3.85
C ALA A 140 8.18 -11.20 -4.95
#